data_5090837518f7dd9e06c161683ddfd95a
#
_entry.id   5090837518f7dd9e06c161683ddfd95a
#
_cell.length_a   1.000
_cell.length_b   1.000
_cell.length_c   1.000
_cell.angle_alpha   90.00
_cell.angle_beta   90.00
_cell.angle_gamma   90.00
#
_symmetry.space_group_name_H-M   'P 1'
#
loop_
_entity.id
_entity.type
_entity.pdbx_description
1 polymer ?
#
loop_
_entity_poly.entity_id
_entity_poly.type
_entity_poly.pdbx_seq_one_letter_code
_entity_poly.pdbx_strand_id
1 'polypeptide(L)'
;MVPALAVADALRAEGAEVTFIGGERAEAELVPAAGYPLRTISAEGLSRTSPLRAVRALGRAALALAHSRSLLAELSPDAVMGGGGYVAGPVGLAALTRRIPLVLTEADGHLGLANRALAPAARRVCLSFPIEGRHGKRYRVTGRPIPALGGDRASARERFGIAAHELCVLVFGGSLGARSINQAALDAFASGAFHVVHICGRRDYPELAQRPLPRGYDLREYLDLEDFADALAACDLVLARAGGSVFEIAAHGLPAILVPYPHASADHQSANARWMSRAGAAIVIPDGELTAARLAREVAELLANRSRLAAMASASRRLARPDAAREIAAEILEAAGR
;
A
#
# COMPACT_ATOMS: atom_id res chain seq x y z
N MET A 1 -3.15 7.23 1.12
CA MET A 1 -4.31 7.91 0.46
C MET A 1 -5.02 6.98 -0.51
N VAL A 2 -4.33 6.32 -1.46
CA VAL A 2 -4.95 5.41 -2.46
C VAL A 2 -5.96 4.40 -1.87
N PRO A 3 -5.68 3.68 -0.76
CA PRO A 3 -6.67 2.77 -0.16
C PRO A 3 -7.94 3.47 0.31
N ALA A 4 -7.85 4.70 0.80
CA ALA A 4 -9.02 5.45 1.26
C ALA A 4 -9.89 5.92 0.08
N LEU A 5 -9.27 6.27 -1.04
CA LEU A 5 -9.98 6.62 -2.28
C LEU A 5 -10.73 5.40 -2.84
N ALA A 6 -10.11 4.23 -2.85
CA ALA A 6 -10.78 3.00 -3.30
C ALA A 6 -12.03 2.66 -2.45
N VAL A 7 -11.97 2.88 -1.13
CA VAL A 7 -13.16 2.72 -0.26
C VAL A 7 -14.21 3.81 -0.57
N ALA A 8 -13.78 5.05 -0.81
CA ALA A 8 -14.69 6.14 -1.18
C ALA A 8 -15.41 5.87 -2.50
N ASP A 9 -14.70 5.31 -3.50
CA ASP A 9 -15.30 4.90 -4.77
C ASP A 9 -16.33 3.78 -4.57
N ALA A 10 -16.04 2.79 -3.72
CA ALA A 10 -16.99 1.74 -3.37
C ALA A 10 -18.23 2.28 -2.65
N LEU A 11 -18.05 3.21 -1.71
CA LEU A 11 -19.17 3.87 -1.03
C LEU A 11 -20.04 4.71 -1.99
N ARG A 12 -19.38 5.46 -2.90
CA ARG A 12 -20.08 6.26 -3.91
C ARG A 12 -20.89 5.40 -4.88
N ALA A 13 -20.38 4.22 -5.23
CA ALA A 13 -21.10 3.25 -6.05
C ALA A 13 -22.39 2.71 -5.38
N GLU A 14 -22.42 2.70 -4.03
CA GLU A 14 -23.61 2.36 -3.22
C GLU A 14 -24.47 3.60 -2.90
N GLY A 15 -24.22 4.75 -3.55
CA GLY A 15 -25.01 5.96 -3.40
C GLY A 15 -24.71 6.78 -2.14
N ALA A 16 -23.58 6.54 -1.47
CA ALA A 16 -23.17 7.34 -0.31
C ALA A 16 -22.43 8.60 -0.73
N GLU A 17 -22.70 9.72 -0.04
CA GLU A 17 -21.90 10.93 -0.14
C GLU A 17 -20.65 10.80 0.74
N VAL A 18 -19.47 11.10 0.17
CA VAL A 18 -18.19 10.97 0.86
C VAL A 18 -17.47 12.31 0.90
N THR A 19 -17.08 12.73 2.10
CA THR A 19 -16.22 13.91 2.33
C THR A 19 -14.98 13.48 3.09
N PHE A 20 -13.80 13.91 2.65
CA PHE A 20 -12.55 13.66 3.32
C PHE A 20 -12.22 14.76 4.34
N ILE A 21 -11.65 14.35 5.47
CA ILE A 21 -10.97 15.23 6.43
C ILE A 21 -9.50 14.82 6.44
N GLY A 22 -8.61 15.74 6.07
CA GLY A 22 -7.18 15.47 5.89
C GLY A 22 -6.29 16.62 6.35
N GLY A 23 -4.98 16.47 6.12
CA GLY A 23 -3.99 17.52 6.28
C GLY A 23 -3.70 18.21 4.93
N GLU A 24 -2.51 18.84 4.88
CA GLU A 24 -2.05 19.62 3.70
C GLU A 24 -0.97 18.88 2.89
N ARG A 25 -0.88 17.54 3.02
CA ARG A 25 0.13 16.73 2.32
C ARG A 25 -0.44 16.15 1.03
N ALA A 26 -0.14 14.90 0.75
CA ALA A 26 -0.61 14.19 -0.45
C ALA A 26 -2.15 14.18 -0.60
N GLU A 27 -2.89 14.27 0.50
CA GLU A 27 -4.35 14.36 0.48
C GLU A 27 -4.87 15.64 -0.17
N ALA A 28 -4.14 16.76 -0.05
CA ALA A 28 -4.53 18.04 -0.63
C ALA A 28 -4.52 18.03 -2.18
N GLU A 29 -3.73 17.17 -2.78
CA GLU A 29 -3.65 16.99 -4.23
C GLU A 29 -4.55 15.83 -4.69
N LEU A 30 -4.41 14.65 -4.07
CA LEU A 30 -5.02 13.42 -4.55
C LEU A 30 -6.54 13.37 -4.34
N VAL A 31 -7.06 13.94 -3.25
CA VAL A 31 -8.50 13.87 -2.95
C VAL A 31 -9.33 14.72 -3.91
N PRO A 32 -9.00 16.02 -4.15
CA PRO A 32 -9.71 16.82 -5.14
C PRO A 32 -9.55 16.29 -6.57
N ALA A 33 -8.36 15.77 -6.92
CA ALA A 33 -8.12 15.17 -8.24
C ALA A 33 -9.01 13.94 -8.49
N ALA A 34 -9.37 13.19 -7.43
CA ALA A 34 -10.32 12.08 -7.49
C ALA A 34 -11.81 12.52 -7.43
N GLY A 35 -12.08 13.83 -7.42
CA GLY A 35 -13.44 14.38 -7.41
C GLY A 35 -14.16 14.28 -6.08
N TYR A 36 -13.43 14.26 -4.95
CA TYR A 36 -13.99 14.28 -3.61
C TYR A 36 -13.76 15.61 -2.90
N PRO A 37 -14.74 16.11 -2.12
CA PRO A 37 -14.53 17.26 -1.26
C PRO A 37 -13.53 16.93 -0.14
N LEU A 38 -12.60 17.87 0.11
CA LEU A 38 -11.62 17.79 1.18
C LEU A 38 -11.83 18.96 2.17
N ARG A 39 -11.93 18.64 3.45
CA ARG A 39 -11.83 19.58 4.55
C ARG A 39 -10.50 19.40 5.25
N THR A 40 -9.76 20.47 5.47
CA THR A 40 -8.43 20.39 6.07
C THR A 40 -8.46 20.69 7.56
N ILE A 41 -7.66 19.96 8.32
CA ILE A 41 -7.38 20.27 9.73
C ILE A 41 -5.87 20.34 9.94
N SER A 42 -5.44 21.34 10.72
CA SER A 42 -4.05 21.42 11.18
C SER A 42 -3.84 20.44 12.32
N ALA A 43 -3.27 19.28 12.01
CA ALA A 43 -2.84 18.30 13.00
C ALA A 43 -1.36 17.96 12.79
N GLU A 44 -0.62 17.82 13.88
CA GLU A 44 0.78 17.41 13.84
C GLU A 44 0.96 16.10 14.61
N GLY A 45 1.91 15.27 14.17
CA GLY A 45 2.28 14.06 14.88
C GLY A 45 2.91 14.38 16.24
N LEU A 46 2.58 13.61 17.27
CA LEU A 46 3.16 13.74 18.60
C LEU A 46 4.67 13.49 18.56
N SER A 47 5.49 14.53 18.82
CA SER A 47 6.95 14.40 18.97
C SER A 47 7.29 13.90 20.38
N ARG A 48 8.15 12.89 20.49
CA ARG A 48 8.51 12.21 21.75
C ARG A 48 9.73 12.83 22.47
N THR A 49 10.30 13.94 22.01
CA THR A 49 11.68 14.32 22.38
C THR A 49 11.84 15.50 23.35
N SER A 50 10.75 16.16 23.85
CA SER A 50 10.90 17.29 24.78
C SER A 50 9.61 17.56 25.58
N PRO A 51 9.66 17.81 26.90
CA PRO A 51 8.47 18.10 27.72
C PRO A 51 7.73 19.37 27.31
N LEU A 52 8.43 20.43 26.92
CA LEU A 52 7.84 21.67 26.39
C LEU A 52 7.12 21.43 25.04
N ARG A 53 7.66 20.55 24.21
CA ARG A 53 7.00 20.14 22.95
C ARG A 53 5.78 19.28 23.24
N ALA A 54 5.78 18.47 24.30
CA ALA A 54 4.63 17.67 24.71
C ALA A 54 3.43 18.55 25.13
N VAL A 55 3.66 19.61 25.90
CA VAL A 55 2.59 20.56 26.30
C VAL A 55 2.00 21.29 25.09
N ARG A 56 2.85 21.76 24.17
CA ARG A 56 2.41 22.37 22.92
C ARG A 56 1.66 21.36 22.02
N ALA A 57 2.10 20.11 21.98
CA ALA A 57 1.42 19.06 21.23
C ALA A 57 0.03 18.74 21.81
N LEU A 58 -0.12 18.79 23.15
CA LEU A 58 -1.41 18.62 23.82
C LEU A 58 -2.39 19.76 23.46
N GLY A 59 -1.91 21.02 23.49
CA GLY A 59 -2.70 22.16 23.06
C GLY A 59 -3.16 22.07 21.60
N ARG A 60 -2.26 21.69 20.69
CA ARG A 60 -2.60 21.48 19.28
C ARG A 60 -3.57 20.30 19.10
N ALA A 61 -3.39 19.22 19.85
CA ALA A 61 -4.32 18.08 19.81
C ALA A 61 -5.73 18.49 20.29
N ALA A 62 -5.84 19.34 21.33
CA ALA A 62 -7.11 19.88 21.79
C ALA A 62 -7.78 20.79 20.74
N LEU A 63 -7.00 21.66 20.08
CA LEU A 63 -7.48 22.50 18.98
C LEU A 63 -7.92 21.65 17.78
N ALA A 64 -7.14 20.65 17.39
CA ALA A 64 -7.50 19.74 16.31
C ALA A 64 -8.77 18.95 16.64
N LEU A 65 -8.96 18.52 17.91
CA LEU A 65 -10.18 17.87 18.36
C LEU A 65 -11.39 18.83 18.31
N ALA A 66 -11.24 20.06 18.79
CA ALA A 66 -12.32 21.07 18.75
C ALA A 66 -12.73 21.37 17.30
N HIS A 67 -11.76 21.58 16.41
CA HIS A 67 -12.00 21.80 14.98
C HIS A 67 -12.66 20.57 14.33
N SER A 68 -12.17 19.36 14.61
CA SER A 68 -12.80 18.12 14.11
C SER A 68 -14.25 17.98 14.58
N ARG A 69 -14.55 18.34 15.84
CA ARG A 69 -15.93 18.34 16.38
C ARG A 69 -16.84 19.34 15.65
N SER A 70 -16.31 20.52 15.33
CA SER A 70 -17.05 21.54 14.57
C SER A 70 -17.35 21.08 13.15
N LEU A 71 -16.34 20.53 12.46
CA LEU A 71 -16.53 19.96 11.12
C LEU A 71 -17.53 18.80 11.10
N LEU A 72 -17.43 17.88 12.07
CA LEU A 72 -18.41 16.78 12.15
C LEU A 72 -19.82 17.26 12.55
N ALA A 73 -19.95 18.43 13.21
CA ALA A 73 -21.26 19.05 13.44
C ALA A 73 -21.87 19.64 12.16
N GLU A 74 -21.03 20.30 11.35
CA GLU A 74 -21.42 20.86 10.05
C GLU A 74 -21.80 19.77 9.05
N LEU A 75 -20.94 18.75 8.93
CA LEU A 75 -21.13 17.66 7.96
C LEU A 75 -22.21 16.65 8.35
N SER A 76 -22.48 16.51 9.66
CA SER A 76 -23.45 15.56 10.22
C SER A 76 -23.40 14.15 9.58
N PRO A 77 -22.23 13.50 9.51
CA PRO A 77 -22.11 12.21 8.80
C PRO A 77 -22.75 11.07 9.59
N ASP A 78 -23.31 10.08 8.87
CA ASP A 78 -23.89 8.86 9.45
C ASP A 78 -22.81 7.92 10.02
N ALA A 79 -21.60 7.94 9.47
CA ALA A 79 -20.44 7.20 9.96
C ALA A 79 -19.13 7.91 9.63
N VAL A 80 -18.07 7.59 10.36
CA VAL A 80 -16.72 8.10 10.12
C VAL A 80 -15.77 6.92 9.91
N MET A 81 -14.94 6.97 8.86
CA MET A 81 -13.82 6.06 8.66
C MET A 81 -12.50 6.69 9.09
N GLY A 82 -11.75 6.01 9.94
CA GLY A 82 -10.39 6.39 10.35
C GLY A 82 -9.34 5.52 9.66
N GLY A 83 -8.51 6.11 8.80
CA GLY A 83 -7.45 5.41 8.05
C GLY A 83 -6.09 5.35 8.77
N GLY A 84 -6.03 5.66 10.07
CA GLY A 84 -4.75 5.80 10.79
C GLY A 84 -4.07 7.15 10.57
N GLY A 85 -2.85 7.29 11.07
CA GLY A 85 -2.07 8.52 10.98
C GLY A 85 -2.49 9.60 12.00
N TYR A 86 -1.92 10.79 11.85
CA TYR A 86 -2.04 11.88 12.82
C TYR A 86 -3.39 12.62 12.76
N VAL A 87 -4.07 12.59 11.62
CA VAL A 87 -5.41 13.17 11.42
C VAL A 87 -6.50 12.26 12.00
N ALA A 88 -6.36 10.94 11.86
CA ALA A 88 -7.38 9.99 12.29
C ALA A 88 -7.62 9.99 13.81
N GLY A 89 -6.61 10.35 14.62
CA GLY A 89 -6.74 10.44 16.08
C GLY A 89 -7.79 11.48 16.52
N PRO A 90 -7.57 12.77 16.22
CA PRO A 90 -8.53 13.83 16.58
C PRO A 90 -9.92 13.64 15.97
N VAL A 91 -10.00 13.26 14.69
CA VAL A 91 -11.28 13.05 13.99
C VAL A 91 -12.04 11.86 14.57
N GLY A 92 -11.36 10.73 14.80
CA GLY A 92 -11.98 9.56 15.41
C GLY A 92 -12.46 9.80 16.84
N LEU A 93 -11.68 10.54 17.65
CA LEU A 93 -12.10 10.93 18.99
C LEU A 93 -13.30 11.90 18.94
N ALA A 94 -13.31 12.84 18.00
CA ALA A 94 -14.45 13.74 17.77
C ALA A 94 -15.71 12.95 17.41
N ALA A 95 -15.60 11.97 16.52
CA ALA A 95 -16.70 11.07 16.15
C ALA A 95 -17.27 10.35 17.38
N LEU A 96 -16.42 9.73 18.18
CA LEU A 96 -16.83 9.03 19.41
C LEU A 96 -17.53 9.96 20.41
N THR A 97 -17.00 11.17 20.63
CA THR A 97 -17.62 12.15 21.55
C THR A 97 -18.96 12.70 21.03
N ARG A 98 -19.22 12.58 19.74
CA ARG A 98 -20.52 12.93 19.11
C ARG A 98 -21.41 11.73 18.89
N ARG A 99 -21.00 10.54 19.33
CA ARG A 99 -21.72 9.27 19.14
C ARG A 99 -21.93 8.89 17.68
N ILE A 100 -21.06 9.38 16.78
CA ILE A 100 -21.05 8.98 15.38
C ILE A 100 -20.30 7.64 15.29
N PRO A 101 -20.88 6.63 14.62
CA PRO A 101 -20.22 5.33 14.42
C PRO A 101 -18.84 5.47 13.77
N LEU A 102 -17.83 4.82 14.36
CA LEU A 102 -16.46 4.87 13.91
C LEU A 102 -16.04 3.50 13.38
N VAL A 103 -15.59 3.45 12.13
CA VAL A 103 -14.95 2.31 11.50
C VAL A 103 -13.47 2.66 11.30
N LEU A 104 -12.57 1.79 11.77
CA LEU A 104 -11.12 1.99 11.61
C LEU A 104 -10.58 1.05 10.53
N THR A 105 -9.60 1.52 9.77
CA THR A 105 -8.81 0.68 8.87
C THR A 105 -7.35 0.68 9.32
N GLU A 106 -6.73 -0.51 9.32
CA GLU A 106 -5.32 -0.69 9.69
C GLU A 106 -4.56 -1.33 8.55
N ALA A 107 -3.54 -0.62 8.07
CA ALA A 107 -2.76 -1.03 6.92
C ALA A 107 -1.59 -1.97 7.26
N ASP A 108 -1.14 -1.95 8.52
CA ASP A 108 0.04 -2.66 8.98
C ASP A 108 -0.33 -3.92 9.80
N GLY A 109 0.63 -4.82 9.99
CA GLY A 109 0.47 -6.03 10.82
C GLY A 109 0.36 -5.75 12.33
N HIS A 110 0.21 -4.49 12.74
CA HIS A 110 -0.01 -4.06 14.13
C HIS A 110 -0.83 -2.77 14.15
N LEU A 111 -1.59 -2.55 15.22
CA LEU A 111 -2.36 -1.32 15.34
C LEU A 111 -1.44 -0.12 15.61
N GLY A 112 -1.52 0.89 14.74
CA GLY A 112 -0.92 2.19 14.96
C GLY A 112 -1.49 2.88 16.21
N LEU A 113 -0.78 3.89 16.75
CA LEU A 113 -1.15 4.52 18.03
C LEU A 113 -2.58 5.05 18.05
N ALA A 114 -3.02 5.74 16.98
CA ALA A 114 -4.37 6.26 16.87
C ALA A 114 -5.40 5.12 16.86
N ASN A 115 -5.22 4.13 16.01
CA ASN A 115 -6.11 2.98 15.92
C ASN A 115 -6.13 2.18 17.24
N ARG A 116 -4.98 2.01 17.90
CA ARG A 116 -4.91 1.32 19.21
C ARG A 116 -5.72 2.02 20.28
N ALA A 117 -5.70 3.36 20.31
CA ALA A 117 -6.46 4.15 21.27
C ALA A 117 -7.97 4.14 20.97
N LEU A 118 -8.36 4.17 19.69
CA LEU A 118 -9.76 4.28 19.28
C LEU A 118 -10.47 2.93 19.13
N ALA A 119 -9.74 1.86 18.84
CA ALA A 119 -10.30 0.52 18.59
C ALA A 119 -11.24 -0.01 19.66
N PRO A 120 -11.02 0.22 20.99
CA PRO A 120 -11.96 -0.24 22.02
C PRO A 120 -13.37 0.31 21.87
N ALA A 121 -13.52 1.53 21.33
CA ALA A 121 -14.79 2.22 21.14
C ALA A 121 -15.30 2.23 19.69
N ALA A 122 -14.49 1.76 18.74
CA ALA A 122 -14.88 1.66 17.35
C ALA A 122 -15.94 0.57 17.12
N ARG A 123 -16.86 0.83 16.18
CA ARG A 123 -17.88 -0.15 15.75
C ARG A 123 -17.23 -1.34 15.04
N ARG A 124 -16.26 -1.07 14.16
CA ARG A 124 -15.46 -2.05 13.41
C ARG A 124 -14.01 -1.60 13.30
N VAL A 125 -13.13 -2.56 13.17
CA VAL A 125 -11.71 -2.37 12.84
C VAL A 125 -11.37 -3.33 11.70
N CYS A 126 -11.22 -2.79 10.50
CA CYS A 126 -10.87 -3.51 9.29
C CYS A 126 -9.34 -3.64 9.22
N LEU A 127 -8.85 -4.86 9.20
CA LEU A 127 -7.43 -5.17 9.25
C LEU A 127 -6.94 -5.61 7.87
N SER A 128 -5.80 -5.08 7.41
CA SER A 128 -5.15 -5.57 6.20
C SER A 128 -4.53 -6.96 6.41
N PHE A 129 -4.06 -7.23 7.62
CA PHE A 129 -3.46 -8.51 8.02
C PHE A 129 -4.13 -9.06 9.28
N PRO A 130 -4.13 -10.39 9.49
CA PRO A 130 -4.45 -10.95 10.79
C PRO A 130 -3.47 -10.40 11.85
N ILE A 131 -4.01 -9.87 12.95
CA ILE A 131 -3.22 -9.39 14.09
C ILE A 131 -3.55 -10.29 15.29
N GLU A 132 -2.53 -10.85 15.91
CA GLU A 132 -2.68 -11.72 17.08
C GLU A 132 -3.45 -11.02 18.20
N GLY A 133 -4.40 -11.73 18.83
CA GLY A 133 -5.28 -11.18 19.87
C GLY A 133 -6.33 -10.18 19.36
N ARG A 134 -6.43 -9.94 18.03
CA ARG A 134 -7.43 -9.06 17.42
C ARG A 134 -8.43 -9.86 16.59
N HIS A 135 -9.44 -10.40 17.23
CA HIS A 135 -10.47 -11.25 16.63
C HIS A 135 -11.86 -10.93 17.22
N GLY A 136 -12.90 -11.66 16.79
CA GLY A 136 -14.28 -11.46 17.22
C GLY A 136 -15.02 -10.40 16.38
N LYS A 137 -16.22 -10.04 16.82
CA LYS A 137 -17.16 -9.24 16.01
C LYS A 137 -16.63 -7.86 15.61
N ARG A 138 -15.73 -7.27 16.40
CA ARG A 138 -15.17 -5.93 16.15
C ARG A 138 -14.10 -5.93 15.06
N TYR A 139 -13.30 -6.99 14.95
CA TYR A 139 -12.17 -7.07 14.05
C TYR A 139 -12.49 -7.91 12.82
N ARG A 140 -12.25 -7.36 11.64
CA ARG A 140 -12.44 -8.03 10.35
C ARG A 140 -11.16 -7.98 9.56
N VAL A 141 -10.70 -9.11 9.04
CA VAL A 141 -9.56 -9.15 8.11
C VAL A 141 -10.12 -8.99 6.70
N THR A 142 -10.21 -7.76 6.25
CA THR A 142 -10.72 -7.38 4.92
C THR A 142 -9.61 -7.37 3.86
N GLY A 143 -8.35 -7.32 4.27
CA GLY A 143 -7.25 -6.98 3.38
C GLY A 143 -7.06 -5.47 3.24
N ARG A 144 -6.12 -5.07 2.39
CA ARG A 144 -5.86 -3.67 2.05
C ARG A 144 -6.54 -3.33 0.73
N PRO A 145 -7.33 -2.26 0.65
CA PRO A 145 -7.82 -1.76 -0.62
C PRO A 145 -6.66 -1.43 -1.57
N ILE A 146 -6.77 -1.92 -2.77
CA ILE A 146 -5.82 -1.70 -3.86
C ILE A 146 -6.53 -0.94 -4.99
N PRO A 147 -5.78 -0.25 -5.88
CA PRO A 147 -6.33 0.26 -7.14
C PRO A 147 -6.97 -0.84 -7.97
N ALA A 148 -7.72 -0.45 -8.99
CA ALA A 148 -8.23 -1.41 -9.97
C ALA A 148 -7.08 -2.26 -10.53
N LEU A 149 -7.36 -3.54 -10.75
CA LEU A 149 -6.41 -4.44 -11.40
C LEU A 149 -6.15 -3.95 -12.84
N GLY A 150 -4.95 -4.17 -13.35
CA GLY A 150 -4.59 -3.86 -14.73
C GLY A 150 -5.47 -4.60 -15.73
N GLY A 151 -5.37 -4.16 -16.98
CA GLY A 151 -6.05 -4.76 -18.12
C GLY A 151 -5.70 -6.24 -18.32
N ASP A 152 -6.14 -6.80 -19.44
CA ASP A 152 -5.74 -8.16 -19.77
C ASP A 152 -4.22 -8.24 -20.04
N ARG A 153 -3.65 -9.39 -19.73
CA ARG A 153 -2.20 -9.61 -19.82
C ARG A 153 -1.63 -9.38 -21.22
N ALA A 154 -2.39 -9.69 -22.28
CA ALA A 154 -1.88 -9.59 -23.65
C ALA A 154 -1.71 -8.10 -24.04
N SER A 155 -2.74 -7.28 -23.79
CA SER A 155 -2.70 -5.83 -24.00
C SER A 155 -1.63 -5.15 -23.15
N ALA A 156 -1.50 -5.54 -21.87
CA ALA A 156 -0.46 -5.03 -21.00
C ALA A 156 0.95 -5.35 -21.52
N ARG A 157 1.20 -6.56 -22.01
CA ARG A 157 2.48 -6.96 -22.60
C ARG A 157 2.79 -6.21 -23.88
N GLU A 158 1.79 -6.00 -24.76
CA GLU A 158 1.94 -5.20 -25.97
C GLU A 158 2.37 -3.76 -25.63
N ARG A 159 1.75 -3.14 -24.62
CA ARG A 159 2.07 -1.78 -24.14
C ARG A 159 3.52 -1.65 -23.68
N PHE A 160 4.10 -2.67 -23.07
CA PHE A 160 5.51 -2.70 -22.64
C PHE A 160 6.46 -3.34 -23.67
N GLY A 161 5.98 -3.67 -24.88
CA GLY A 161 6.81 -4.28 -25.92
C GLY A 161 7.34 -5.68 -25.56
N ILE A 162 6.62 -6.42 -24.73
CA ILE A 162 7.01 -7.76 -24.24
C ILE A 162 6.37 -8.82 -25.14
N ALA A 163 7.19 -9.61 -25.85
CA ALA A 163 6.68 -10.69 -26.68
C ALA A 163 5.97 -11.78 -25.85
N ALA A 164 4.97 -12.46 -26.44
CA ALA A 164 4.13 -13.43 -25.71
C ALA A 164 4.90 -14.58 -25.05
N HIS A 165 6.06 -14.97 -25.62
CA HIS A 165 6.90 -16.06 -25.13
C HIS A 165 8.04 -15.61 -24.19
N GLU A 166 8.32 -14.30 -24.11
CA GLU A 166 9.37 -13.78 -23.23
C GLU A 166 8.96 -13.84 -21.77
N LEU A 167 9.93 -14.03 -20.89
CA LEU A 167 9.73 -13.84 -19.46
C LEU A 167 9.99 -12.39 -19.10
N CYS A 168 9.20 -11.86 -18.17
CA CYS A 168 9.33 -10.47 -17.72
C CYS A 168 9.47 -10.38 -16.20
N VAL A 169 10.46 -9.62 -15.76
CA VAL A 169 10.69 -9.28 -14.35
C VAL A 169 10.35 -7.80 -14.15
N LEU A 170 9.41 -7.52 -13.25
CA LEU A 170 9.10 -6.15 -12.82
C LEU A 170 9.92 -5.81 -11.58
N VAL A 171 10.65 -4.69 -11.64
CA VAL A 171 11.52 -4.20 -10.55
C VAL A 171 11.02 -2.85 -10.05
N PHE A 172 10.78 -2.71 -8.73
CA PHE A 172 10.44 -1.41 -8.15
C PHE A 172 10.76 -1.29 -6.66
N GLY A 173 11.03 -0.06 -6.22
CA GLY A 173 11.36 0.25 -4.82
C GLY A 173 10.39 1.20 -4.11
N GLY A 174 9.27 1.55 -4.76
CA GLY A 174 8.34 2.61 -4.33
C GLY A 174 8.61 3.95 -5.02
N SER A 175 7.81 4.99 -4.75
CA SER A 175 7.80 6.27 -5.49
C SER A 175 9.15 7.02 -5.49
N LEU A 176 9.95 6.88 -4.44
CA LEU A 176 11.30 7.48 -4.35
C LEU A 176 12.39 6.54 -4.90
N GLY A 177 12.05 5.31 -5.22
CA GLY A 177 13.00 4.27 -5.58
C GLY A 177 13.72 3.64 -4.38
N ALA A 178 14.50 2.59 -4.65
CA ALA A 178 15.32 1.88 -3.66
C ALA A 178 16.71 1.65 -4.24
N ARG A 179 17.68 2.46 -3.84
CA ARG A 179 19.04 2.46 -4.43
C ARG A 179 19.69 1.07 -4.43
N SER A 180 19.57 0.31 -3.34
CA SER A 180 20.11 -1.05 -3.25
C SER A 180 19.50 -1.99 -4.30
N ILE A 181 18.16 -1.94 -4.49
CA ILE A 181 17.45 -2.71 -5.51
C ILE A 181 17.85 -2.25 -6.90
N ASN A 182 17.85 -0.92 -7.15
CA ASN A 182 18.18 -0.34 -8.44
C ASN A 182 19.58 -0.78 -8.91
N GLN A 183 20.58 -0.65 -8.03
CA GLN A 183 21.95 -1.03 -8.34
C GLN A 183 22.09 -2.54 -8.57
N ALA A 184 21.55 -3.36 -7.66
CA ALA A 184 21.63 -4.81 -7.78
C ALA A 184 20.93 -5.32 -9.04
N ALA A 185 19.78 -4.76 -9.43
CA ALA A 185 19.04 -5.17 -10.61
C ALA A 185 19.77 -4.80 -11.91
N LEU A 186 20.31 -3.59 -12.02
CA LEU A 186 21.09 -3.18 -13.19
C LEU A 186 22.32 -4.07 -13.41
N ASP A 187 23.05 -4.36 -12.35
CA ASP A 187 24.25 -5.19 -12.43
C ASP A 187 23.91 -6.69 -12.65
N ALA A 188 22.82 -7.18 -12.02
CA ALA A 188 22.40 -8.59 -12.15
C ALA A 188 21.81 -8.92 -13.52
N PHE A 189 21.14 -7.98 -14.17
CA PHE A 189 20.35 -8.21 -15.40
C PHE A 189 21.03 -7.66 -16.66
N ALA A 190 22.31 -7.34 -16.57
CA ALA A 190 23.10 -6.81 -17.68
C ALA A 190 23.18 -7.74 -18.92
N SER A 191 22.89 -9.03 -18.77
CA SER A 191 22.93 -10.01 -19.87
C SER A 191 21.74 -9.95 -20.84
N GLY A 192 20.61 -9.32 -20.45
CA GLY A 192 19.42 -9.24 -21.29
C GLY A 192 18.73 -10.58 -21.59
N ALA A 193 18.82 -11.56 -20.66
CA ALA A 193 18.27 -12.91 -20.85
C ALA A 193 16.73 -12.99 -20.79
N PHE A 194 16.06 -11.92 -20.32
CA PHE A 194 14.62 -11.79 -20.17
C PHE A 194 14.25 -10.29 -20.21
N HIS A 195 12.98 -10.01 -20.41
CA HIS A 195 12.51 -8.63 -20.37
C HIS A 195 12.48 -8.07 -18.94
N VAL A 196 12.88 -6.82 -18.76
CA VAL A 196 12.86 -6.12 -17.46
C VAL A 196 12.08 -4.83 -17.60
N VAL A 197 11.06 -4.64 -16.77
CA VAL A 197 10.43 -3.33 -16.54
C VAL A 197 10.91 -2.84 -15.19
N HIS A 198 11.71 -1.75 -15.17
CA HIS A 198 12.34 -1.26 -13.95
C HIS A 198 11.89 0.16 -13.62
N ILE A 199 11.10 0.30 -12.56
CA ILE A 199 10.65 1.59 -12.02
C ILE A 199 11.62 2.01 -10.92
N CYS A 200 12.65 2.79 -11.28
CA CYS A 200 13.75 3.09 -10.38
C CYS A 200 13.48 4.24 -9.40
N GLY A 201 12.41 5.02 -9.63
CA GLY A 201 12.02 6.14 -8.79
C GLY A 201 12.74 7.45 -9.15
N ARG A 202 12.08 8.56 -8.82
CA ARG A 202 12.49 9.91 -9.23
C ARG A 202 13.88 10.32 -8.77
N ARG A 203 14.34 9.81 -7.63
CA ARG A 203 15.63 10.16 -7.05
C ARG A 203 16.82 9.64 -7.87
N ASP A 204 16.74 8.40 -8.30
CA ASP A 204 17.87 7.69 -8.91
C ASP A 204 17.80 7.72 -10.46
N TYR A 205 16.64 8.01 -11.06
CA TYR A 205 16.43 8.00 -12.50
C TYR A 205 17.41 8.89 -13.32
N PRO A 206 17.72 10.15 -12.93
CA PRO A 206 18.61 11.00 -13.71
C PRO A 206 20.03 10.43 -13.87
N GLU A 207 20.52 9.69 -12.90
CA GLU A 207 21.82 9.00 -12.95
C GLU A 207 21.71 7.71 -13.77
N LEU A 208 20.68 6.90 -13.51
CA LEU A 208 20.55 5.57 -14.07
C LEU A 208 20.19 5.59 -15.57
N ALA A 209 19.43 6.58 -16.01
CA ALA A 209 19.06 6.75 -17.43
C ALA A 209 20.27 7.04 -18.34
N GLN A 210 21.42 7.40 -17.78
CA GLN A 210 22.65 7.62 -18.55
C GLN A 210 23.46 6.33 -18.77
N ARG A 211 23.08 5.23 -18.12
CA ARG A 211 23.78 3.95 -18.28
C ARG A 211 23.35 3.25 -19.56
N PRO A 212 24.28 2.55 -20.25
CA PRO A 212 23.91 1.67 -21.33
C PRO A 212 23.05 0.51 -20.76
N LEU A 213 21.89 0.30 -21.34
CA LEU A 213 20.97 -0.75 -20.94
C LEU A 213 20.95 -1.87 -21.98
N PRO A 214 20.84 -3.14 -21.58
CA PRO A 214 20.73 -4.25 -22.53
C PRO A 214 19.37 -4.22 -23.26
N ARG A 215 19.28 -4.94 -24.36
CA ARG A 215 18.03 -5.11 -25.08
C ARG A 215 16.96 -5.73 -24.16
N GLY A 216 15.75 -5.22 -24.22
CA GLY A 216 14.63 -5.70 -23.37
C GLY A 216 14.66 -5.15 -21.95
N TYR A 217 15.52 -4.17 -21.65
CA TYR A 217 15.51 -3.49 -20.36
C TYR A 217 14.84 -2.12 -20.48
N ASP A 218 13.61 -2.00 -19.98
CA ASP A 218 12.79 -0.78 -19.96
C ASP A 218 12.92 -0.10 -18.59
N LEU A 219 13.73 0.97 -18.53
CA LEU A 219 13.94 1.77 -17.32
C LEU A 219 12.98 2.96 -17.30
N ARG A 220 12.18 3.04 -16.25
CA ARG A 220 11.21 4.10 -16.04
C ARG A 220 11.48 4.85 -14.73
N GLU A 221 11.24 6.16 -14.75
CA GLU A 221 11.28 6.98 -13.55
C GLU A 221 10.13 6.65 -12.60
N TYR A 222 8.92 6.63 -13.15
CA TYR A 222 7.66 6.47 -12.44
C TYR A 222 6.59 5.91 -13.39
N LEU A 223 5.63 5.20 -12.86
CA LEU A 223 4.40 4.84 -13.54
C LEU A 223 3.21 5.37 -12.72
N ASP A 224 2.17 5.85 -13.37
CA ASP A 224 0.91 6.14 -12.70
C ASP A 224 0.21 4.86 -12.24
N LEU A 225 -0.99 4.97 -11.66
CA LEU A 225 -1.67 3.82 -11.09
C LEU A 225 -2.12 2.81 -12.15
N GLU A 226 -2.55 3.29 -13.33
CA GLU A 226 -3.00 2.45 -14.44
C GLU A 226 -1.83 1.73 -15.09
N ASP A 227 -0.78 2.47 -15.45
CA ASP A 227 0.45 1.91 -16.02
C ASP A 227 1.14 0.93 -15.08
N PHE A 228 1.10 1.19 -13.76
CA PHE A 228 1.66 0.28 -12.77
C PHE A 228 0.85 -1.02 -12.65
N ALA A 229 -0.47 -0.94 -12.70
CA ALA A 229 -1.33 -2.12 -12.72
C ALA A 229 -1.10 -2.96 -13.99
N ASP A 230 -0.93 -2.32 -15.15
CA ASP A 230 -0.57 -3.00 -16.39
C ASP A 230 0.83 -3.64 -16.32
N ALA A 231 1.82 -2.97 -15.70
CA ALA A 231 3.14 -3.56 -15.49
C ALA A 231 3.07 -4.83 -14.63
N LEU A 232 2.22 -4.83 -13.57
CA LEU A 232 1.94 -6.03 -12.78
C LEU A 232 1.25 -7.12 -13.61
N ALA A 233 0.27 -6.77 -14.44
CA ALA A 233 -0.41 -7.74 -15.31
C ALA A 233 0.52 -8.36 -16.36
N ALA A 234 1.51 -7.61 -16.86
CA ALA A 234 2.44 -8.02 -17.90
C ALA A 234 3.53 -8.97 -17.41
N CYS A 235 3.98 -8.86 -16.15
CA CYS A 235 5.18 -9.55 -15.65
C CYS A 235 4.92 -11.00 -15.18
N ASP A 236 6.02 -11.76 -14.99
CA ASP A 236 6.04 -13.14 -14.49
C ASP A 236 6.63 -13.24 -13.08
N LEU A 237 7.46 -12.29 -12.68
CA LEU A 237 8.14 -12.23 -11.39
C LEU A 237 8.31 -10.77 -10.97
N VAL A 238 8.18 -10.51 -9.70
CA VAL A 238 8.38 -9.18 -9.11
C VAL A 238 9.63 -9.17 -8.22
N LEU A 239 10.46 -8.13 -8.36
CA LEU A 239 11.49 -7.76 -7.40
C LEU A 239 11.12 -6.41 -6.77
N ALA A 240 10.84 -6.36 -5.46
CA ALA A 240 10.34 -5.14 -4.85
C ALA A 240 10.69 -4.97 -3.37
N ARG A 241 10.50 -3.74 -2.86
CA ARG A 241 10.32 -3.50 -1.42
C ARG A 241 9.00 -4.13 -0.95
N ALA A 242 8.97 -4.55 0.32
CA ALA A 242 7.79 -5.16 0.92
C ALA A 242 6.84 -4.13 1.58
N GLY A 243 6.53 -3.05 0.86
CA GLY A 243 5.55 -2.05 1.27
C GLY A 243 4.10 -2.53 1.08
N GLY A 244 3.17 -1.58 0.96
CA GLY A 244 1.76 -1.89 0.70
C GLY A 244 1.50 -2.59 -0.62
N SER A 245 2.40 -2.48 -1.58
CA SER A 245 2.34 -3.15 -2.89
C SER A 245 2.34 -4.69 -2.83
N VAL A 246 2.66 -5.30 -1.67
CA VAL A 246 2.51 -6.76 -1.50
C VAL A 246 1.07 -7.23 -1.73
N PHE A 247 0.07 -6.36 -1.49
CA PHE A 247 -1.33 -6.68 -1.77
C PHE A 247 -1.67 -6.61 -3.26
N GLU A 248 -1.06 -5.67 -3.99
CA GLU A 248 -1.19 -5.56 -5.45
C GLU A 248 -0.51 -6.74 -6.13
N ILE A 249 0.69 -7.11 -5.68
CA ILE A 249 1.42 -8.31 -6.12
C ILE A 249 0.56 -9.56 -5.90
N ALA A 250 -0.04 -9.70 -4.71
CA ALA A 250 -0.91 -10.83 -4.38
C ALA A 250 -2.16 -10.86 -5.25
N ALA A 251 -2.79 -9.71 -5.50
CA ALA A 251 -4.00 -9.59 -6.30
C ALA A 251 -3.77 -9.97 -7.78
N HIS A 252 -2.59 -9.66 -8.32
CA HIS A 252 -2.18 -10.12 -9.66
C HIS A 252 -1.67 -11.58 -9.66
N GLY A 253 -1.57 -12.22 -8.49
CA GLY A 253 -1.11 -13.59 -8.37
C GLY A 253 0.34 -13.78 -8.78
N LEU A 254 1.20 -12.82 -8.47
CA LEU A 254 2.60 -12.81 -8.91
C LEU A 254 3.53 -13.44 -7.88
N PRO A 255 4.49 -14.26 -8.31
CA PRO A 255 5.66 -14.63 -7.52
C PRO A 255 6.49 -13.38 -7.20
N ALA A 256 7.14 -13.33 -6.04
CA ALA A 256 7.95 -12.17 -5.69
C ALA A 256 9.29 -12.54 -5.04
N ILE A 257 10.31 -11.71 -5.31
CA ILE A 257 11.51 -11.55 -4.48
C ILE A 257 11.35 -10.23 -3.73
N LEU A 258 11.24 -10.30 -2.42
CA LEU A 258 11.00 -9.15 -1.57
C LEU A 258 12.25 -8.76 -0.79
N VAL A 259 12.59 -7.48 -0.87
CA VAL A 259 13.74 -6.88 -0.16
C VAL A 259 13.20 -5.85 0.83
N PRO A 260 12.89 -6.23 2.08
CA PRO A 260 12.35 -5.30 3.07
C PRO A 260 13.28 -4.11 3.32
N TYR A 261 12.72 -2.92 3.48
CA TYR A 261 13.50 -1.74 3.85
C TYR A 261 13.89 -1.81 5.33
N PRO A 262 15.21 -1.79 5.67
CA PRO A 262 15.68 -2.07 7.03
C PRO A 262 15.31 -0.99 8.04
N HIS A 263 15.00 0.24 7.59
CA HIS A 263 14.61 1.36 8.45
C HIS A 263 13.11 1.66 8.40
N ALA A 264 12.31 0.68 7.98
CA ALA A 264 10.86 0.82 7.98
C ALA A 264 10.31 0.96 9.41
N SER A 265 9.40 1.90 9.61
CA SER A 265 8.79 2.15 10.93
C SER A 265 8.21 0.86 11.50
N ALA A 266 8.58 0.53 12.75
CA ALA A 266 8.13 -0.70 13.43
C ALA A 266 8.34 -1.99 12.63
N ASP A 267 9.33 -2.03 11.75
CA ASP A 267 9.70 -3.20 10.93
C ASP A 267 8.54 -3.78 10.09
N HIS A 268 7.58 -2.94 9.70
CA HIS A 268 6.38 -3.39 8.99
C HIS A 268 6.70 -4.07 7.65
N GLN A 269 7.78 -3.67 6.95
CA GLN A 269 8.13 -4.31 5.68
C GLN A 269 8.62 -5.74 5.85
N SER A 270 9.38 -6.03 6.91
CA SER A 270 9.75 -7.43 7.23
C SER A 270 8.53 -8.27 7.60
N ALA A 271 7.54 -7.70 8.27
CA ALA A 271 6.28 -8.39 8.56
C ALA A 271 5.51 -8.72 7.27
N ASN A 272 5.40 -7.76 6.35
CA ASN A 272 4.75 -7.95 5.05
C ASN A 272 5.46 -9.02 4.21
N ALA A 273 6.80 -8.97 4.15
CA ALA A 273 7.59 -9.96 3.44
C ALA A 273 7.41 -11.37 4.02
N ARG A 274 7.42 -11.49 5.36
CA ARG A 274 7.16 -12.76 6.05
C ARG A 274 5.76 -13.31 5.78
N TRP A 275 4.76 -12.44 5.66
CA TRP A 275 3.38 -12.85 5.32
C TRP A 275 3.33 -13.54 3.95
N MET A 276 3.94 -12.97 2.92
CA MET A 276 4.01 -13.58 1.59
C MET A 276 4.89 -14.84 1.57
N SER A 277 6.06 -14.81 2.22
CA SER A 277 6.99 -15.94 2.19
C SER A 277 6.48 -17.17 2.94
N ARG A 278 5.79 -16.98 4.08
CA ARG A 278 5.14 -18.07 4.82
C ARG A 278 4.04 -18.77 4.02
N ALA A 279 3.37 -18.04 3.15
CA ALA A 279 2.40 -18.62 2.21
C ALA A 279 3.04 -19.33 1.01
N GLY A 280 4.36 -19.21 0.83
CA GLY A 280 5.08 -19.73 -0.32
C GLY A 280 4.98 -18.85 -1.56
N ALA A 281 4.57 -17.58 -1.43
CA ALA A 281 4.38 -16.64 -2.53
C ALA A 281 5.65 -15.80 -2.83
N ALA A 282 6.60 -15.72 -1.89
CA ALA A 282 7.78 -14.89 -2.05
C ALA A 282 9.05 -15.52 -1.46
N ILE A 283 10.20 -15.14 -2.05
CA ILE A 283 11.53 -15.26 -1.45
C ILE A 283 11.86 -13.92 -0.79
N VAL A 284 12.48 -13.95 0.39
CA VAL A 284 12.92 -12.74 1.09
C VAL A 284 14.43 -12.65 1.07
N ILE A 285 14.96 -11.53 0.59
CA ILE A 285 16.38 -11.21 0.66
C ILE A 285 16.53 -10.01 1.59
N PRO A 286 17.21 -10.12 2.74
CA PRO A 286 17.54 -8.96 3.56
C PRO A 286 18.34 -7.92 2.76
N ASP A 287 18.05 -6.61 2.97
CA ASP A 287 18.69 -5.54 2.18
C ASP A 287 20.22 -5.58 2.21
N GLY A 288 20.82 -5.88 3.37
CA GLY A 288 22.28 -6.02 3.52
C GLY A 288 22.88 -7.28 2.86
N GLU A 289 22.05 -8.22 2.42
CA GLU A 289 22.47 -9.43 1.72
C GLU A 289 22.18 -9.38 0.21
N LEU A 290 21.57 -8.28 -0.26
CA LEU A 290 21.25 -8.10 -1.67
C LEU A 290 22.51 -7.74 -2.45
N THR A 291 23.02 -8.70 -3.20
CA THR A 291 24.10 -8.51 -4.17
C THR A 291 23.62 -8.86 -5.57
N ALA A 292 24.26 -8.29 -6.59
CA ALA A 292 23.96 -8.62 -7.99
C ALA A 292 24.08 -10.11 -8.28
N ALA A 293 25.12 -10.77 -7.76
CA ALA A 293 25.35 -12.20 -7.95
C ALA A 293 24.26 -13.06 -7.31
N ARG A 294 23.83 -12.72 -6.07
CA ARG A 294 22.73 -13.43 -5.40
C ARG A 294 21.43 -13.23 -6.17
N LEU A 295 21.13 -11.98 -6.54
CA LEU A 295 19.89 -11.65 -7.28
C LEU A 295 19.84 -12.37 -8.63
N ALA A 296 20.92 -12.34 -9.41
CA ALA A 296 21.01 -13.04 -10.70
C ALA A 296 20.73 -14.53 -10.55
N ARG A 297 21.34 -15.20 -9.54
CA ARG A 297 21.11 -16.61 -9.26
C ARG A 297 19.67 -16.91 -8.90
N GLU A 298 19.09 -16.19 -7.93
CA GLU A 298 17.71 -16.42 -7.47
C GLU A 298 16.69 -16.22 -8.62
N VAL A 299 16.87 -15.16 -9.43
CA VAL A 299 16.01 -14.91 -10.58
C VAL A 299 16.17 -15.99 -11.64
N ALA A 300 17.41 -16.38 -12.00
CA ALA A 300 17.65 -17.41 -12.99
C ALA A 300 17.05 -18.77 -12.56
N GLU A 301 17.22 -19.16 -11.28
CA GLU A 301 16.64 -20.39 -10.75
C GLU A 301 15.09 -20.38 -10.79
N LEU A 302 14.45 -19.24 -10.46
CA LEU A 302 13.01 -19.12 -10.53
C LEU A 302 12.50 -19.16 -11.97
N LEU A 303 13.12 -18.39 -12.87
CA LEU A 303 12.69 -18.32 -14.27
C LEU A 303 12.89 -19.65 -15.01
N ALA A 304 13.90 -20.42 -14.65
CA ALA A 304 14.15 -21.76 -15.19
C ALA A 304 13.14 -22.81 -14.66
N ASN A 305 12.53 -22.59 -13.49
CA ASN A 305 11.64 -23.55 -12.85
C ASN A 305 10.16 -23.09 -12.94
N ARG A 306 9.51 -23.40 -14.08
CA ARG A 306 8.12 -23.05 -14.34
C ARG A 306 7.14 -23.59 -13.30
N SER A 307 7.37 -24.78 -12.77
CA SER A 307 6.51 -25.40 -11.76
C SER A 307 6.59 -24.65 -10.44
N ARG A 308 7.79 -24.22 -10.04
CA ARG A 308 8.00 -23.39 -8.83
C ARG A 308 7.35 -22.02 -8.98
N LEU A 309 7.53 -21.34 -10.12
CA LEU A 309 6.84 -20.08 -10.40
C LEU A 309 5.30 -20.22 -10.32
N ALA A 310 4.75 -21.26 -10.94
CA ALA A 310 3.30 -21.51 -10.91
C ALA A 310 2.79 -21.80 -9.48
N ALA A 311 3.55 -22.55 -8.68
CA ALA A 311 3.22 -22.79 -7.27
C ALA A 311 3.24 -21.50 -6.45
N MET A 312 4.26 -20.64 -6.63
CA MET A 312 4.34 -19.33 -5.98
C MET A 312 3.21 -18.40 -6.42
N ALA A 313 2.88 -18.37 -7.71
CA ALA A 313 1.76 -17.60 -8.26
C ALA A 313 0.42 -18.05 -7.66
N SER A 314 0.20 -19.37 -7.53
CA SER A 314 -0.99 -19.90 -6.86
C SER A 314 -1.03 -19.52 -5.38
N ALA A 315 0.09 -19.56 -4.69
CA ALA A 315 0.21 -19.13 -3.29
C ALA A 315 -0.12 -17.63 -3.14
N SER A 316 0.38 -16.80 -4.05
CA SER A 316 0.12 -15.37 -4.09
C SER A 316 -1.38 -15.07 -4.27
N ARG A 317 -2.03 -15.73 -5.24
CA ARG A 317 -3.49 -15.59 -5.45
C ARG A 317 -4.33 -15.96 -4.23
N ARG A 318 -3.92 -16.95 -3.43
CA ARG A 318 -4.62 -17.30 -2.18
C ARG A 318 -4.56 -16.20 -1.11
N LEU A 319 -3.57 -15.32 -1.17
CA LEU A 319 -3.44 -14.17 -0.28
C LEU A 319 -4.26 -12.96 -0.74
N ALA A 320 -4.69 -12.95 -2.00
CA ALA A 320 -5.42 -11.83 -2.60
C ALA A 320 -6.72 -11.53 -1.86
N ARG A 321 -7.02 -10.24 -1.73
CA ARG A 321 -8.26 -9.69 -1.19
C ARG A 321 -8.75 -8.56 -2.12
N PRO A 322 -9.15 -8.88 -3.36
CA PRO A 322 -9.50 -7.86 -4.35
C PRO A 322 -10.73 -7.04 -3.94
N ASP A 323 -11.61 -7.62 -3.13
CA ASP A 323 -12.85 -6.99 -2.66
C ASP A 323 -12.68 -6.15 -1.39
N ALA A 324 -11.46 -5.96 -0.89
CA ALA A 324 -11.17 -5.25 0.37
C ALA A 324 -11.88 -3.88 0.47
N ALA A 325 -11.92 -3.11 -0.62
CA ALA A 325 -12.60 -1.81 -0.63
C ALA A 325 -14.11 -1.96 -0.44
N ARG A 326 -14.73 -2.92 -1.12
CA ARG A 326 -16.17 -3.22 -1.01
C ARG A 326 -16.53 -3.78 0.37
N GLU A 327 -15.70 -4.67 0.91
CA GLU A 327 -15.91 -5.21 2.26
C GLU A 327 -15.84 -4.12 3.32
N ILE A 328 -14.87 -3.18 3.22
CA ILE A 328 -14.77 -2.05 4.14
C ILE A 328 -15.96 -1.09 3.96
N ALA A 329 -16.38 -0.81 2.72
CA ALA A 329 -17.55 0.02 2.44
C ALA A 329 -18.82 -0.58 3.06
N ALA A 330 -19.02 -1.90 2.95
CA ALA A 330 -20.15 -2.60 3.57
C ALA A 330 -20.14 -2.47 5.11
N GLU A 331 -18.97 -2.60 5.77
CA GLU A 331 -18.85 -2.40 7.22
C GLU A 331 -19.14 -0.95 7.64
N ILE A 332 -18.84 0.04 6.78
CA ILE A 332 -19.18 1.45 7.02
C ILE A 332 -20.67 1.68 6.87
N LEU A 333 -21.31 1.15 5.82
CA LEU A 333 -22.76 1.25 5.58
C LEU A 333 -23.54 0.55 6.70
N GLU A 334 -23.14 -0.66 7.12
CA GLU A 334 -23.73 -1.33 8.30
C GLU A 334 -23.60 -0.47 9.57
N ALA A 335 -22.45 0.17 9.77
CA ALA A 335 -22.27 1.05 10.92
C ALA A 335 -23.15 2.29 10.86
N ALA A 336 -23.42 2.82 9.67
CA ALA A 336 -24.32 3.95 9.41
C ALA A 336 -25.82 3.59 9.53
N GLY A 337 -26.16 2.29 9.64
CA GLY A 337 -27.55 1.82 9.72
C GLY A 337 -28.23 1.66 8.35
N ARG A 338 -27.43 1.47 7.31
CA ARG A 338 -27.89 1.21 5.94
C ARG A 338 -27.65 -0.23 5.53
#